data_66b40bab9c356cebce18f837a1dfdc37
#
_entry.id   66b40bab9c356cebce18f837a1dfdc37
#
_cell.length_a   1.000
_cell.length_b   1.000
_cell.length_c   1.000
_cell.angle_alpha   90.00
_cell.angle_beta   90.00
_cell.angle_gamma   90.00
#
_symmetry.space_group_name_H-M   'P 1'
#
loop_
_entity.id
_entity.type
_entity.pdbx_description
1 polymer ?
#
loop_
_entity_poly.entity_id
_entity_poly.type
_entity_poly.pdbx_seq_one_letter_code
_entity_poly.pdbx_strand_id
1 'polypeptide(L)' 'RQRDLVERVLTSLKVEMQETVLPYEALAEIIADVRTIEAQLASPHAKTVVVRVCLEGLRELAAAQGAAPWQERLRAVLA' A
#
# COMPACT_ATOMS: atom_id res chain seq x y z
N ARG A 1 -8.42 13.36 -5.37
CA ARG A 1 -7.40 13.25 -6.31
C ARG A 1 -6.42 12.21 -5.95
N GLN A 2 -5.16 12.54 -5.70
CA GLN A 2 -4.17 11.54 -5.31
C GLN A 2 -4.57 10.87 -4.01
N ARG A 3 -5.10 11.64 -3.08
CA ARG A 3 -5.58 11.07 -1.83
C ARG A 3 -6.64 10.01 -2.06
N ASP A 4 -7.58 10.29 -2.95
CA ASP A 4 -8.65 9.33 -3.26
C ASP A 4 -8.09 8.08 -3.90
N LEU A 5 -7.10 8.24 -4.79
CA LEU A 5 -6.46 7.09 -5.43
C LEU A 5 -5.76 6.21 -4.39
N VAL A 6 -5.04 6.84 -3.46
CA VAL A 6 -4.35 6.10 -2.40
C VAL A 6 -5.36 5.35 -1.55
N GLU A 7 -6.46 6.00 -1.17
CA GLU A 7 -7.48 5.34 -0.37
C GLU A 7 -8.09 4.14 -1.07
N ARG A 8 -8.32 4.25 -2.38
CA ARG A 8 -8.85 3.13 -3.16
C ARG A 8 -7.86 1.97 -3.21
N VAL A 9 -6.58 2.30 -3.38
CA VAL A 9 -5.55 1.26 -3.42
C VAL A 9 -5.48 0.54 -2.08
N LEU A 10 -5.52 1.28 -0.97
CA LEU A 10 -5.48 0.67 0.35
C LEU A 10 -6.68 -0.25 0.58
N THR A 11 -7.87 0.17 0.16
CA THR A 11 -9.06 -0.65 0.28
C THR A 11 -8.90 -1.95 -0.52
N SER A 12 -8.39 -1.84 -1.74
CA SER A 12 -8.15 -3.02 -2.58
C SER A 12 -7.12 -3.94 -1.97
N LEU A 13 -6.04 -3.38 -1.42
CA LEU A 13 -5.01 -4.19 -0.78
C LEU A 13 -5.56 -4.98 0.40
N LYS A 14 -6.41 -4.35 1.20
CA LYS A 14 -6.99 -5.03 2.35
C LYS A 14 -7.84 -6.23 1.94
N VAL A 15 -8.59 -6.08 0.86
CA VAL A 15 -9.39 -7.18 0.33
C VAL A 15 -8.49 -8.30 -0.17
N GLU A 16 -7.47 -7.96 -0.95
CA GLU A 16 -6.59 -8.97 -1.53
C GLU A 16 -5.76 -9.68 -0.48
N MET A 17 -5.39 -8.99 0.60
CA MET A 17 -4.68 -9.63 1.70
C MET A 17 -5.50 -10.73 2.35
N GLN A 18 -6.81 -10.57 2.41
CA GLN A 18 -7.69 -11.58 2.99
C GLN A 18 -7.79 -12.81 2.11
N GLU A 19 -7.57 -12.66 0.81
CA GLU A 19 -7.75 -13.74 -0.15
C GLU A 19 -6.44 -14.38 -0.58
N THR A 20 -5.31 -13.80 -0.17
CA THR A 20 -4.00 -14.27 -0.59
C THR A 20 -3.24 -14.82 0.60
N VAL A 21 -2.63 -16.00 0.41
CA VAL A 21 -1.78 -16.58 1.45
C VAL A 21 -0.40 -15.93 1.35
N LEU A 22 0.01 -15.25 2.42
CA LEU A 22 1.29 -14.56 2.47
C LEU A 22 2.08 -15.00 3.69
N PRO A 23 3.42 -15.03 3.59
CA PRO A 23 4.25 -15.28 4.78
C PRO A 23 3.95 -14.22 5.85
N TYR A 24 4.10 -14.62 7.10
CA TYR A 24 3.82 -13.71 8.21
C TYR A 24 4.62 -12.42 8.12
N GLU A 25 5.89 -12.52 7.77
CA GLU A 25 6.74 -11.33 7.71
C GLU A 25 6.28 -10.36 6.64
N ALA A 26 5.87 -10.88 5.48
CA ALA A 26 5.34 -10.04 4.41
C ALA A 26 4.05 -9.37 4.85
N LEU A 27 3.17 -10.11 5.49
CA LEU A 27 1.90 -9.59 5.96
C LEU A 27 2.12 -8.49 7.00
N ALA A 28 3.06 -8.70 7.92
CA ALA A 28 3.35 -7.71 8.95
C ALA A 28 3.88 -6.41 8.34
N GLU A 29 4.71 -6.50 7.31
CA GLU A 29 5.24 -5.33 6.63
C GLU A 29 4.14 -4.57 5.90
N ILE A 30 3.25 -5.30 5.22
CA ILE A 30 2.13 -4.67 4.53
C ILE A 30 1.26 -3.92 5.52
N ILE A 31 0.94 -4.54 6.64
CA ILE A 31 0.09 -3.91 7.65
C ILE A 31 0.75 -2.65 8.20
N ALA A 32 2.06 -2.70 8.46
CA ALA A 32 2.78 -1.54 8.98
C ALA A 32 2.73 -0.38 8.00
N ASP A 33 2.97 -0.64 6.71
CA ASP A 33 2.96 0.39 5.69
C ASP A 33 1.56 0.94 5.48
N VAL A 34 0.55 0.08 5.46
CA VAL A 34 -0.84 0.52 5.32
C VAL A 34 -1.24 1.43 6.47
N ARG A 35 -0.89 1.05 7.69
CA ARG A 35 -1.22 1.87 8.86
C ARG A 35 -0.50 3.20 8.84
N THR A 36 0.75 3.22 8.38
CA THR A 36 1.50 4.46 8.28
C THR A 36 0.85 5.40 7.27
N ILE A 37 0.46 4.88 6.12
CA ILE A 37 -0.21 5.68 5.11
C ILE A 37 -1.54 6.21 5.65
N GLU A 38 -2.32 5.36 6.31
CA GLU A 38 -3.61 5.78 6.86
C GLU A 38 -3.43 6.88 7.89
N ALA A 39 -2.41 6.78 8.73
CA ALA A 39 -2.13 7.81 9.72
C ALA A 39 -1.80 9.13 9.04
N GLN A 40 -1.02 9.10 7.96
CA GLN A 40 -0.71 10.31 7.23
C GLN A 40 -1.93 10.92 6.57
N LEU A 41 -2.79 10.09 5.97
CA LEU A 41 -4.01 10.58 5.33
C LEU A 41 -4.97 11.20 6.33
N ALA A 42 -4.95 10.76 7.57
CA ALA A 42 -5.79 11.31 8.62
C ALA A 42 -5.21 12.61 9.20
N SER A 43 -3.95 12.89 8.95
CA SER A 43 -3.29 14.08 9.47
C SER A 43 -3.71 15.31 8.67
N PRO A 44 -3.91 16.47 9.33
CA PRO A 44 -4.15 17.71 8.59
C PRO A 44 -2.97 18.16 7.76
N HIS A 45 -1.76 17.63 8.08
CA HIS A 45 -0.55 17.99 7.35
C HIS A 45 0.16 16.70 6.94
N ALA A 46 -0.46 15.95 6.04
CA ALA A 46 0.09 14.69 5.56
C ALA A 46 1.44 14.90 4.88
N LYS A 47 2.40 14.05 5.24
CA LYS A 47 3.74 14.11 4.65
C LYS A 47 3.78 13.21 3.42
N THR A 48 3.72 13.84 2.26
CA THR A 48 3.69 13.14 0.98
C THR A 48 4.88 12.18 0.81
N VAL A 49 6.05 12.61 1.28
CA VAL A 49 7.24 11.77 1.20
C VAL A 49 7.07 10.46 1.94
N VAL A 50 6.47 10.51 3.13
CA VAL A 50 6.23 9.30 3.93
C VAL A 50 5.27 8.37 3.21
N VAL A 51 4.18 8.93 2.69
CA VAL A 51 3.20 8.14 1.94
C VAL A 51 3.85 7.47 0.73
N ARG A 52 4.67 8.23 -0.01
CA ARG A 52 5.32 7.71 -1.20
C ARG A 52 6.29 6.57 -0.87
N VAL A 53 7.09 6.75 0.18
CA VAL A 53 8.04 5.72 0.58
C VAL A 53 7.31 4.43 0.94
N CYS A 54 6.20 4.55 1.67
CA CYS A 54 5.42 3.37 2.04
C CYS A 54 4.78 2.71 0.82
N LEU A 55 4.28 3.49 -0.13
CA LEU A 55 3.71 2.92 -1.35
C LEU A 55 4.77 2.20 -2.19
N GLU A 56 5.97 2.76 -2.25
CA GLU A 56 7.07 2.10 -2.96
C GLU A 56 7.46 0.79 -2.29
N GLY A 57 7.48 0.79 -0.95
CA GLY A 57 7.75 -0.43 -0.20
C GLY A 57 6.70 -1.50 -0.46
N LEU A 58 5.43 -1.10 -0.50
CA LEU A 58 4.35 -2.03 -0.82
C LEU A 58 4.49 -2.59 -2.23
N ARG A 59 4.89 -1.75 -3.19
CA ARG A 59 5.09 -2.22 -4.56
C ARG A 59 6.21 -3.24 -4.65
N GLU A 60 7.32 -2.97 -3.97
CA GLU A 60 8.44 -3.90 -3.96
C GLU A 60 8.06 -5.22 -3.32
N LEU A 61 7.30 -5.16 -2.24
CA LEU A 61 6.84 -6.36 -1.57
C LEU A 61 5.90 -7.16 -2.46
N ALA A 62 4.99 -6.49 -3.15
CA ALA A 62 4.07 -7.13 -4.07
C ALA A 62 4.84 -7.84 -5.19
N ALA A 63 5.90 -7.20 -5.70
CA ALA A 63 6.73 -7.81 -6.73
C ALA A 63 7.41 -9.06 -6.20
N ALA A 64 7.95 -9.00 -4.99
CA ALA A 64 8.63 -10.13 -4.38
C ALA A 64 7.69 -11.31 -4.15
N GLN A 65 6.42 -11.03 -3.87
CA GLN A 65 5.42 -12.07 -3.64
C GLN A 65 4.69 -12.51 -4.90
N GLY A 66 5.02 -11.92 -6.05
CA GLY A 66 4.35 -12.27 -7.31
C GLY A 66 2.91 -11.79 -7.40
N ALA A 67 2.57 -10.76 -6.65
CA ALA A 67 1.20 -10.25 -6.60
C ALA A 67 0.97 -9.19 -7.68
N ALA A 68 0.83 -9.64 -8.92
CA ALA A 68 0.72 -8.76 -10.09
C ALA A 68 -0.41 -7.72 -9.98
N PRO A 69 -1.61 -8.06 -9.52
CA PRO A 69 -2.67 -7.05 -9.42
C PRO A 69 -2.30 -5.89 -8.48
N TRP A 70 -1.59 -6.19 -7.38
CA TRP A 70 -1.12 -5.15 -6.48
C TRP A 70 -0.11 -4.24 -7.16
N GLN A 71 0.80 -4.84 -7.93
CA GLN A 71 1.83 -4.08 -8.62
C GLN A 71 1.23 -3.07 -9.58
N GLU A 72 0.22 -3.48 -10.32
CA GLU A 72 -0.43 -2.59 -11.28
C GLU A 72 -1.10 -1.41 -10.60
N ARG A 73 -1.81 -1.69 -9.51
CA ARG A 73 -2.51 -0.63 -8.78
C ARG A 73 -1.54 0.35 -8.15
N LEU A 74 -0.47 -0.16 -7.56
CA LEU A 74 0.53 0.69 -6.91
C LEU A 74 1.29 1.51 -7.93
N ARG A 75 1.58 0.93 -9.09
CA ARG A 75 2.26 1.65 -10.16
C ARG A 75 1.42 2.83 -10.63
N ALA A 76 0.12 2.63 -10.75
CA ALA A 76 -0.77 3.70 -11.20
C ALA A 76 -0.76 4.88 -10.23
N VAL A 77 -0.68 4.61 -8.93
CA VAL A 77 -0.63 5.67 -7.92
C VAL A 77 0.74 6.35 -7.91
N LEU A 78 1.81 5.58 -8.11
CA LEU A 78 3.16 6.12 -8.05
C LEU A 78 3.59 6.85 -9.33
N ALA A 79 2.90 6.58 -10.41
CA ALA A 79 3.14 7.29 -11.68
C ALA A 79 2.68 8.78 -11.60
#